data_d0e8075c5a2b4f615874807da32196b6
#
_entry.id   d0e8075c5a2b4f615874807da32196b6
#
_cell.length_a   1.000
_cell.length_b   1.000
_cell.length_c   1.000
_cell.angle_alpha   90.00
_cell.angle_beta   90.00
_cell.angle_gamma   90.00
#
_symmetry.space_group_name_H-M   'P 1'
#
loop_
_entity.id
_entity.type
_entity.pdbx_description
1 polymer ?
#
loop_
_entity_poly.entity_id
_entity_poly.type
_entity_poly.pdbx_seq_one_letter_code
_entity_poly.pdbx_strand_id
1 'polypeptide(L)'
;MRHDLADFPKIYDDVYRFVDLVKETISNKEKSRAFFKSLNKKDLEQYRDKKHGPYITFDIGCDSDVTLDNQITEHSNYPGHIIDIINQVAEIPEAMLSFATKSTELDTFVRHVKNPKMCRIRLSLMLEWQRQILELNTAKIIDRIEAINKLVNAGFEVHINLSPIVITKSFVKDYGDLLSLLNEKLNEKAKAQLAYEIIFLTHSEKLFDFVQQFAPKAHQMMVNNQFPLEPKPNKENVLSYSPEDKKTYKQIMETLIKKHTPYARIRYMF
;
A
#
# COMPACT_ATOMS: atom_id res chain seq x y z
N MET A 1 -19.13 -3.58 -7.42
CA MET A 1 -20.01 -2.65 -8.17
C MET A 1 -19.84 -2.98 -9.65
N ARG A 2 -20.92 -3.36 -10.34
CA ARG A 2 -20.93 -3.41 -11.80
C ARG A 2 -21.09 -1.96 -12.27
N HIS A 3 -20.04 -1.36 -12.80
CA HIS A 3 -20.21 -0.12 -13.54
C HIS A 3 -20.87 -0.47 -14.88
N ASP A 4 -21.96 0.21 -15.17
CA ASP A 4 -22.60 0.08 -16.48
C ASP A 4 -21.63 0.56 -17.55
N LEU A 5 -21.53 -0.17 -18.66
CA LEU A 5 -20.68 0.22 -19.80
C LEU A 5 -20.98 1.63 -20.34
N ALA A 6 -22.17 2.17 -20.02
CA ALA A 6 -22.57 3.54 -20.33
C ALA A 6 -21.76 4.63 -19.57
N ASP A 7 -21.13 4.28 -18.44
CA ASP A 7 -20.32 5.22 -17.65
C ASP A 7 -18.83 5.25 -18.08
N PHE A 8 -18.44 4.42 -19.02
CA PHE A 8 -17.06 4.31 -19.50
C PHE A 8 -16.46 5.64 -20.01
N PRO A 9 -17.16 6.48 -20.80
CA PRO A 9 -16.63 7.78 -21.22
C PRO A 9 -16.38 8.72 -20.05
N LYS A 10 -17.25 8.71 -19.04
CA LYS A 10 -17.12 9.56 -17.84
C LYS A 10 -15.95 9.15 -16.96
N ILE A 11 -15.72 7.85 -16.82
CA ILE A 11 -14.52 7.32 -16.12
C ILE A 11 -13.26 7.75 -16.87
N TYR A 12 -13.27 7.75 -18.19
CA TYR A 12 -12.15 8.16 -19.04
C TYR A 12 -11.81 9.63 -18.85
N ASP A 13 -12.80 10.50 -18.88
CA ASP A 13 -12.63 11.95 -18.65
C ASP A 13 -12.09 12.25 -17.24
N ASP A 14 -12.58 11.55 -16.22
CA ASP A 14 -12.11 11.72 -14.84
C ASP A 14 -10.66 11.27 -14.64
N VAL A 15 -10.21 10.27 -15.38
CA VAL A 15 -8.84 9.76 -15.36
C VAL A 15 -7.85 10.80 -15.92
N TYR A 16 -8.16 11.40 -17.07
CA TYR A 16 -7.29 12.45 -17.65
C TYR A 16 -7.34 13.75 -16.83
N ARG A 17 -8.47 14.07 -16.24
CA ARG A 17 -8.58 15.18 -15.29
C ARG A 17 -7.62 15.04 -14.10
N PHE A 18 -7.33 13.81 -13.66
CA PHE A 18 -6.33 13.57 -12.62
C PHE A 18 -4.94 14.03 -13.06
N VAL A 19 -4.53 13.75 -14.30
CA VAL A 19 -3.22 14.18 -14.84
C VAL A 19 -3.13 15.70 -14.86
N ASP A 20 -4.22 16.39 -15.23
CA ASP A 20 -4.25 17.85 -15.22
C ASP A 20 -4.19 18.43 -13.81
N LEU A 21 -4.84 17.80 -12.84
CA LEU A 21 -4.72 18.17 -11.43
C LEU A 21 -3.28 17.98 -10.91
N VAL A 22 -2.60 16.93 -11.31
CA VAL A 22 -1.18 16.73 -10.98
C VAL A 22 -0.33 17.86 -11.57
N LYS A 23 -0.52 18.20 -12.84
CA LYS A 23 0.20 19.31 -13.51
C LYS A 23 -0.07 20.64 -12.79
N GLU A 24 -1.33 20.93 -12.49
CA GLU A 24 -1.72 22.13 -11.75
C GLU A 24 -1.08 22.18 -10.36
N THR A 25 -1.09 21.07 -9.63
CA THR A 25 -0.48 20.98 -8.29
C THR A 25 1.01 21.23 -8.32
N ILE A 26 1.72 20.65 -9.29
CA ILE A 26 3.16 20.83 -9.46
C ILE A 26 3.50 22.25 -9.95
N SER A 27 2.74 22.80 -10.91
CA SER A 27 2.97 24.14 -11.46
C SER A 27 2.68 25.23 -10.44
N ASN A 28 1.77 25.00 -9.52
CA ASN A 28 1.42 25.95 -8.46
C ASN A 28 2.38 25.85 -7.26
N LYS A 29 3.66 26.21 -7.51
CA LYS A 29 4.74 26.14 -6.51
C LYS A 29 4.43 26.88 -5.21
N GLU A 30 3.63 27.94 -5.25
CA GLU A 30 3.23 28.68 -4.04
C GLU A 30 2.24 27.90 -3.18
N LYS A 31 1.23 27.28 -3.79
CA LYS A 31 0.27 26.42 -3.06
C LYS A 31 0.96 25.19 -2.48
N SER A 32 1.84 24.56 -3.26
CA SER A 32 2.62 23.42 -2.82
C SER A 32 3.57 23.80 -1.67
N ARG A 33 4.24 24.94 -1.75
CA ARG A 33 5.08 25.46 -0.66
C ARG A 33 4.27 25.81 0.58
N ALA A 34 3.08 26.41 0.43
CA ALA A 34 2.18 26.70 1.54
C ALA A 34 1.68 25.39 2.19
N PHE A 35 1.31 24.41 1.39
CA PHE A 35 0.93 23.08 1.88
C PHE A 35 2.07 22.44 2.67
N PHE A 36 3.29 22.36 2.11
CA PHE A 36 4.43 21.78 2.82
C PHE A 36 4.84 22.58 4.07
N LYS A 37 4.66 23.90 4.07
CA LYS A 37 4.88 24.73 5.28
C LYS A 37 3.83 24.51 6.36
N SER A 38 2.61 24.11 5.99
CA SER A 38 1.54 23.79 6.95
C SER A 38 1.70 22.44 7.63
N LEU A 39 2.53 21.55 7.06
CA LEU A 39 2.82 20.23 7.63
C LEU A 39 3.77 20.37 8.82
N ASN A 40 3.48 19.64 9.88
CA ASN A 40 4.42 19.52 10.99
C ASN A 40 5.68 18.75 10.55
N LYS A 41 6.75 18.83 11.34
CA LYS A 41 8.05 18.23 11.01
C LYS A 41 7.96 16.71 10.74
N LYS A 42 7.08 16.01 11.46
CA LYS A 42 6.88 14.57 11.33
C LYS A 42 6.21 14.22 10.00
N ASP A 43 5.18 14.99 9.62
CA ASP A 43 4.49 14.80 8.34
C ASP A 43 5.40 15.18 7.16
N LEU A 44 6.23 16.23 7.32
CA LEU A 44 7.25 16.58 6.33
C LEU A 44 8.28 15.47 6.11
N GLU A 45 8.69 14.77 7.16
CA GLU A 45 9.61 13.63 7.05
C GLU A 45 8.95 12.42 6.37
N GLN A 46 7.64 12.26 6.52
CA GLN A 46 6.86 11.24 5.83
C GLN A 46 6.79 11.49 4.32
N TYR A 47 6.64 12.76 3.90
CA TYR A 47 6.61 13.14 2.48
C TYR A 47 8.01 13.30 1.87
N ARG A 48 9.00 13.69 2.67
CA ARG A 48 10.40 13.75 2.25
C ARG A 48 11.01 12.37 2.32
N ASP A 49 10.88 11.61 1.28
CA ASP A 49 11.75 10.47 1.09
C ASP A 49 13.13 10.98 0.72
N LYS A 50 13.98 11.15 1.73
CA LYS A 50 15.35 11.67 1.59
C LYS A 50 16.21 10.89 0.58
N LYS A 51 15.81 9.65 0.27
CA LYS A 51 16.55 8.76 -0.62
C LYS A 51 16.15 8.92 -2.09
N HIS A 52 14.94 9.39 -2.38
CA HIS A 52 14.36 9.42 -3.73
C HIS A 52 14.13 10.83 -4.29
N GLY A 53 14.68 11.85 -3.68
CA GLY A 53 14.68 13.20 -4.22
C GLY A 53 13.41 14.01 -3.90
N PRO A 54 13.19 15.12 -4.61
CA PRO A 54 12.17 16.12 -4.28
C PRO A 54 10.77 15.80 -4.85
N TYR A 55 10.47 14.54 -5.10
CA TYR A 55 9.21 14.13 -5.73
C TYR A 55 8.01 14.32 -4.81
N ILE A 56 6.94 14.85 -5.38
CA ILE A 56 5.61 14.83 -4.77
C ILE A 56 4.94 13.52 -5.20
N THR A 57 4.57 12.70 -4.21
CA THR A 57 3.93 11.42 -4.46
C THR A 57 2.42 11.58 -4.45
N PHE A 58 1.77 11.15 -5.52
CA PHE A 58 0.32 11.11 -5.67
C PHE A 58 -0.15 9.66 -5.53
N ASP A 59 -0.93 9.38 -4.50
CA ASP A 59 -1.51 8.06 -4.27
C ASP A 59 -2.81 7.91 -5.04
N ILE A 60 -2.97 6.80 -5.76
CA ILE A 60 -4.15 6.44 -6.53
C ILE A 60 -4.71 5.09 -6.06
N GLY A 61 -6.00 4.85 -6.29
CA GLY A 61 -6.66 3.60 -5.90
C GLY A 61 -6.81 3.43 -4.39
N CYS A 62 -7.16 4.51 -3.66
CA CYS A 62 -7.31 4.45 -2.21
C CYS A 62 -8.38 3.44 -1.74
N ASP A 63 -9.43 3.24 -2.55
CA ASP A 63 -10.56 2.37 -2.23
C ASP A 63 -10.65 1.13 -3.12
N SER A 64 -9.67 0.93 -4.03
CA SER A 64 -9.64 -0.20 -4.96
C SER A 64 -8.22 -0.61 -5.32
N ASP A 65 -8.05 -1.84 -5.79
CA ASP A 65 -6.80 -2.30 -6.39
C ASP A 65 -6.78 -1.90 -7.87
N VAL A 66 -5.97 -0.90 -8.21
CA VAL A 66 -5.90 -0.34 -9.58
C VAL A 66 -5.38 -1.34 -10.61
N THR A 67 -4.77 -2.44 -10.18
CA THR A 67 -4.31 -3.50 -11.10
C THR A 67 -5.47 -4.27 -11.72
N LEU A 68 -6.69 -4.15 -11.18
CA LEU A 68 -7.89 -4.74 -11.78
C LEU A 68 -8.22 -4.14 -13.15
N ASP A 69 -7.91 -2.86 -13.36
CA ASP A 69 -8.07 -2.20 -14.67
C ASP A 69 -7.23 -2.88 -15.76
N ASN A 70 -6.05 -3.35 -15.36
CA ASN A 70 -5.12 -4.06 -16.23
C ASN A 70 -5.65 -5.41 -16.73
N GLN A 71 -6.39 -6.14 -15.89
CA GLN A 71 -6.96 -7.45 -16.24
C GLN A 71 -8.08 -7.34 -17.30
N ILE A 72 -8.84 -6.26 -17.27
CA ILE A 72 -9.92 -6.01 -18.22
C ILE A 72 -9.37 -5.75 -19.63
N THR A 73 -8.19 -5.18 -19.73
CA THR A 73 -7.60 -4.70 -20.98
C THR A 73 -6.64 -5.69 -21.66
N GLU A 74 -6.23 -6.75 -21.00
CA GLU A 74 -5.40 -7.81 -21.62
C GLU A 74 -6.05 -8.43 -22.87
N HIS A 75 -7.38 -8.47 -22.94
CA HIS A 75 -8.11 -8.97 -24.11
C HIS A 75 -8.19 -7.98 -25.27
N SER A 76 -7.87 -6.72 -25.09
CA SER A 76 -7.97 -5.65 -26.10
C SER A 76 -6.64 -5.13 -26.63
N ASN A 77 -5.50 -5.71 -26.24
CA ASN A 77 -4.15 -5.19 -26.51
C ASN A 77 -3.90 -3.74 -26.03
N TYR A 78 -4.79 -3.20 -25.20
CA TYR A 78 -4.65 -1.87 -24.60
C TYR A 78 -4.02 -2.00 -23.23
N PRO A 79 -2.98 -1.20 -22.88
CA PRO A 79 -2.23 -1.37 -21.64
C PRO A 79 -3.00 -0.96 -20.37
N GLY A 80 -4.22 -0.47 -20.49
CA GLY A 80 -5.06 0.01 -19.38
C GLY A 80 -4.86 1.49 -19.04
N HIS A 81 -5.92 2.11 -18.56
CA HIS A 81 -5.92 3.53 -18.20
C HIS A 81 -4.88 3.86 -17.14
N ILE A 82 -4.68 2.98 -16.17
CA ILE A 82 -3.71 3.20 -15.10
C ILE A 82 -2.28 3.31 -15.64
N ILE A 83 -1.92 2.53 -16.64
CA ILE A 83 -0.59 2.58 -17.28
C ILE A 83 -0.41 3.88 -18.04
N ASP A 84 -1.45 4.35 -18.74
CA ASP A 84 -1.44 5.65 -19.41
C ASP A 84 -1.24 6.80 -18.42
N ILE A 85 -1.96 6.77 -17.30
CA ILE A 85 -1.81 7.77 -16.24
C ILE A 85 -0.37 7.76 -15.71
N ILE A 86 0.17 6.58 -15.39
CA ILE A 86 1.54 6.44 -14.90
C ILE A 86 2.52 7.04 -15.90
N ASN A 87 2.38 6.72 -17.18
CA ASN A 87 3.27 7.22 -18.22
C ASN A 87 3.17 8.74 -18.41
N GLN A 88 1.97 9.31 -18.36
CA GLN A 88 1.78 10.75 -18.47
C GLN A 88 2.30 11.51 -17.25
N VAL A 89 2.02 11.00 -16.04
CA VAL A 89 2.52 11.63 -14.81
C VAL A 89 4.03 11.52 -14.70
N ALA A 90 4.63 10.44 -15.19
CA ALA A 90 6.09 10.27 -15.21
C ALA A 90 6.84 11.30 -16.08
N GLU A 91 6.14 12.01 -16.96
CA GLU A 91 6.70 13.12 -17.76
C GLU A 91 6.62 14.47 -17.01
N ILE A 92 5.91 14.54 -15.90
CA ILE A 92 5.78 15.76 -15.11
C ILE A 92 6.95 15.83 -14.12
N PRO A 93 7.82 16.84 -14.19
CA PRO A 93 8.91 17.00 -13.24
C PRO A 93 8.41 17.03 -11.79
N GLU A 94 9.13 16.35 -10.88
CA GLU A 94 8.83 16.32 -9.45
C GLU A 94 7.56 15.51 -9.09
N ALA A 95 6.86 14.87 -10.04
CA ALA A 95 5.71 14.01 -9.77
C ALA A 95 6.09 12.52 -9.71
N MET A 96 5.54 11.79 -8.78
CA MET A 96 5.63 10.34 -8.67
C MET A 96 4.25 9.77 -8.37
N LEU A 97 3.85 8.73 -9.08
CA LEU A 97 2.65 7.97 -8.74
C LEU A 97 2.94 6.85 -7.75
N SER A 98 1.96 6.57 -6.90
CA SER A 98 2.02 5.45 -5.98
C SER A 98 0.65 4.77 -5.86
N PHE A 99 0.65 3.45 -5.75
CA PHE A 99 -0.55 2.68 -5.45
C PHE A 99 -0.20 1.43 -4.66
N ALA A 100 -1.20 0.87 -3.96
CA ALA A 100 -1.07 -0.39 -3.25
C ALA A 100 -1.77 -1.51 -4.03
N THR A 101 -1.20 -2.71 -4.00
CA THR A 101 -1.80 -3.87 -4.64
C THR A 101 -1.55 -5.16 -3.86
N LYS A 102 -2.42 -6.14 -4.03
CA LYS A 102 -2.28 -7.53 -3.59
C LYS A 102 -2.09 -8.49 -4.76
N SER A 103 -2.15 -7.97 -5.99
CA SER A 103 -1.97 -8.74 -7.22
C SER A 103 -0.50 -9.03 -7.49
N THR A 104 -0.24 -10.16 -8.11
CA THR A 104 1.05 -10.57 -8.67
C THR A 104 1.08 -10.52 -10.19
N GLU A 105 -0.07 -10.24 -10.80
CA GLU A 105 -0.21 -10.12 -12.26
C GLU A 105 0.18 -8.73 -12.72
N LEU A 106 1.48 -8.47 -12.72
CA LEU A 106 2.06 -7.15 -12.98
C LEU A 106 2.88 -7.10 -14.28
N ASP A 107 2.75 -8.12 -15.14
CA ASP A 107 3.51 -8.23 -16.38
C ASP A 107 3.22 -7.10 -17.36
N THR A 108 1.96 -6.65 -17.41
CA THR A 108 1.57 -5.54 -18.26
C THR A 108 2.21 -4.23 -17.79
N PHE A 109 2.32 -4.01 -16.47
CA PHE A 109 3.07 -2.87 -15.93
C PHE A 109 4.55 -2.93 -16.32
N VAL A 110 5.19 -4.09 -16.14
CA VAL A 110 6.60 -4.29 -16.50
C VAL A 110 6.84 -4.02 -17.98
N ARG A 111 5.91 -4.38 -18.87
CA ARG A 111 6.04 -4.23 -20.32
C ARG A 111 5.74 -2.81 -20.82
N HIS A 112 4.80 -2.11 -20.21
CA HIS A 112 4.22 -0.90 -20.78
C HIS A 112 4.50 0.39 -20.00
N VAL A 113 4.97 0.32 -18.75
CA VAL A 113 5.41 1.51 -18.01
C VAL A 113 6.78 1.96 -18.53
N LYS A 114 6.81 3.14 -19.15
CA LYS A 114 8.01 3.67 -19.82
C LYS A 114 9.09 4.14 -18.84
N ASN A 115 8.69 4.73 -17.71
CA ASN A 115 9.61 5.22 -16.69
C ASN A 115 9.24 4.65 -15.31
N PRO A 116 9.61 3.38 -15.02
CA PRO A 116 9.21 2.69 -13.79
C PRO A 116 9.73 3.36 -12.52
N LYS A 117 10.81 4.16 -12.59
CA LYS A 117 11.36 4.89 -11.42
C LYS A 117 10.41 5.97 -10.89
N MET A 118 9.46 6.42 -11.70
CA MET A 118 8.47 7.42 -11.33
C MET A 118 7.15 6.79 -10.83
N CYS A 119 7.15 5.48 -10.64
CA CYS A 119 6.01 4.73 -10.13
C CYS A 119 6.43 3.90 -8.90
N ARG A 120 5.82 4.18 -7.76
CA ARG A 120 6.00 3.41 -6.53
C ARG A 120 4.87 2.41 -6.38
N ILE A 121 5.21 1.13 -6.36
CA ILE A 121 4.25 0.05 -6.12
C ILE A 121 4.41 -0.44 -4.68
N ARG A 122 3.31 -0.43 -3.92
CA ARG A 122 3.28 -0.90 -2.54
C ARG A 122 2.63 -2.27 -2.49
N LEU A 123 3.43 -3.33 -2.40
CA LEU A 123 2.91 -4.69 -2.25
C LEU A 123 2.38 -4.89 -0.82
N SER A 124 1.08 -5.19 -0.73
CA SER A 124 0.45 -5.47 0.57
C SER A 124 0.79 -6.89 1.01
N LEU A 125 1.38 -7.01 2.18
CA LEU A 125 1.72 -8.28 2.82
C LEU A 125 1.08 -8.39 4.20
N MET A 126 0.77 -9.61 4.59
CA MET A 126 0.34 -10.01 5.93
C MET A 126 0.83 -11.42 6.21
N LEU A 127 0.48 -11.99 7.33
CA LEU A 127 0.78 -13.40 7.61
C LEU A 127 -0.05 -14.31 6.71
N GLU A 128 0.54 -15.39 6.17
CA GLU A 128 -0.15 -16.27 5.22
C GLU A 128 -1.45 -16.87 5.79
N TRP A 129 -1.45 -17.26 7.06
CA TRP A 129 -2.65 -17.78 7.69
C TRP A 129 -3.76 -16.72 7.85
N GLN A 130 -3.38 -15.44 8.06
CA GLN A 130 -4.34 -14.31 8.09
C GLN A 130 -4.90 -14.05 6.68
N ARG A 131 -4.05 -14.11 5.65
CA ARG A 131 -4.48 -13.97 4.26
C ARG A 131 -5.57 -14.99 3.90
N GLN A 132 -5.40 -16.24 4.32
CA GLN A 132 -6.38 -17.31 4.05
C GLN A 132 -7.75 -17.04 4.67
N ILE A 133 -7.83 -16.17 5.66
CA ILE A 133 -9.08 -15.82 6.37
C ILE A 133 -9.61 -14.45 5.90
N LEU A 134 -8.72 -13.46 5.75
CA LEU A 134 -9.09 -12.06 5.51
C LEU A 134 -9.07 -11.67 4.03
N GLU A 135 -8.21 -12.30 3.23
CA GLU A 135 -7.95 -11.92 1.84
C GLU A 135 -8.21 -13.11 0.90
N LEU A 136 -9.44 -13.60 0.91
CA LEU A 136 -9.85 -14.69 0.02
C LEU A 136 -9.61 -14.33 -1.45
N ASN A 137 -9.15 -15.31 -2.23
CA ASN A 137 -8.87 -15.17 -3.67
C ASN A 137 -7.76 -14.18 -4.04
N THR A 138 -6.89 -13.82 -3.09
CA THR A 138 -5.68 -13.04 -3.38
C THR A 138 -4.45 -13.94 -3.50
N ALA A 139 -3.39 -13.46 -4.14
CA ALA A 139 -2.13 -14.18 -4.29
C ALA A 139 -1.51 -14.57 -2.94
N LYS A 140 -0.83 -15.70 -2.87
CA LYS A 140 -0.10 -16.14 -1.67
C LYS A 140 0.99 -15.13 -1.31
N ILE A 141 1.35 -15.08 -0.04
CA ILE A 141 2.37 -14.13 0.43
C ILE A 141 3.73 -14.39 -0.23
N ILE A 142 4.09 -15.65 -0.44
CA ILE A 142 5.34 -15.98 -1.13
C ILE A 142 5.37 -15.47 -2.57
N ASP A 143 4.26 -15.59 -3.31
CA ASP A 143 4.16 -15.13 -4.68
C ASP A 143 4.26 -13.59 -4.75
N ARG A 144 3.70 -12.88 -3.76
CA ARG A 144 3.85 -11.41 -3.64
C ARG A 144 5.29 -11.01 -3.34
N ILE A 145 6.02 -11.77 -2.53
CA ILE A 145 7.45 -11.53 -2.29
C ILE A 145 8.28 -11.72 -3.57
N GLU A 146 7.98 -12.73 -4.36
CA GLU A 146 8.63 -12.94 -5.66
C GLU A 146 8.29 -11.81 -6.64
N ALA A 147 7.05 -11.31 -6.63
CA ALA A 147 6.65 -10.16 -7.45
C ALA A 147 7.44 -8.88 -7.09
N ILE A 148 7.83 -8.68 -5.83
CA ILE A 148 8.71 -7.58 -5.42
C ILE A 148 10.03 -7.65 -6.21
N ASN A 149 10.68 -8.79 -6.22
CA ASN A 149 11.95 -8.97 -6.95
C ASN A 149 11.80 -8.67 -8.45
N LYS A 150 10.70 -9.12 -9.05
CA LYS A 150 10.39 -8.91 -10.46
C LYS A 150 10.24 -7.41 -10.77
N LEU A 151 9.44 -6.71 -9.99
CA LEU A 151 9.21 -5.28 -10.15
C LEU A 151 10.48 -4.44 -9.95
N VAL A 152 11.26 -4.76 -8.91
CA VAL A 152 12.53 -4.06 -8.66
C VAL A 152 13.52 -4.31 -9.77
N ASN A 153 13.59 -5.52 -10.33
CA ASN A 153 14.45 -5.82 -11.48
C ASN A 153 14.01 -5.06 -12.72
N ALA A 154 12.71 -4.78 -12.88
CA ALA A 154 12.17 -3.95 -13.94
C ALA A 154 12.36 -2.43 -13.70
N GLY A 155 12.89 -2.03 -12.54
CA GLY A 155 13.25 -0.64 -12.24
C GLY A 155 12.19 0.14 -11.44
N PHE A 156 11.11 -0.50 -11.00
CA PHE A 156 10.12 0.14 -10.14
C PHE A 156 10.69 0.41 -8.75
N GLU A 157 10.18 1.49 -8.12
CA GLU A 157 10.30 1.66 -6.68
C GLU A 157 9.23 0.79 -6.00
N VAL A 158 9.67 -0.13 -5.12
CA VAL A 158 8.75 -1.06 -4.46
C VAL A 158 8.88 -0.93 -2.95
N HIS A 159 7.75 -0.70 -2.28
CA HIS A 159 7.62 -0.72 -0.83
C HIS A 159 6.74 -1.89 -0.38
N ILE A 160 6.85 -2.26 0.86
CA ILE A 160 5.98 -3.26 1.49
C ILE A 160 4.99 -2.55 2.41
N ASN A 161 3.71 -2.75 2.12
CA ASN A 161 2.62 -2.33 2.98
C ASN A 161 2.22 -3.51 3.89
N LEU A 162 2.69 -3.52 5.14
CA LEU A 162 2.25 -4.49 6.15
C LEU A 162 0.91 -4.04 6.73
N SER A 163 -0.18 -4.52 6.15
CA SER A 163 -1.54 -4.06 6.47
C SER A 163 -2.60 -5.13 6.14
N PRO A 164 -3.57 -5.36 7.06
CA PRO A 164 -3.55 -4.90 8.44
C PRO A 164 -2.63 -5.73 9.32
N ILE A 165 -2.01 -5.07 10.31
CA ILE A 165 -1.34 -5.77 11.40
C ILE A 165 -2.40 -6.18 12.42
N VAL A 166 -2.55 -7.48 12.62
CA VAL A 166 -3.43 -8.04 13.65
C VAL A 166 -2.57 -8.57 14.79
N ILE A 167 -2.80 -8.05 16.00
CA ILE A 167 -2.04 -8.44 17.19
C ILE A 167 -2.61 -9.77 17.73
N THR A 168 -1.73 -10.76 17.88
CA THR A 168 -2.06 -12.10 18.37
C THR A 168 -1.04 -12.56 19.43
N LYS A 169 -1.33 -13.66 20.12
CA LYS A 169 -0.39 -14.27 21.09
C LYS A 169 0.94 -14.67 20.45
N SER A 170 0.93 -15.06 19.19
CA SER A 170 2.11 -15.48 18.43
C SER A 170 2.78 -14.35 17.67
N PHE A 171 2.39 -13.08 17.88
CA PHE A 171 2.83 -11.91 17.12
C PHE A 171 4.35 -11.87 16.86
N VAL A 172 5.13 -12.01 17.94
CA VAL A 172 6.60 -11.93 17.86
C VAL A 172 7.17 -13.02 16.95
N LYS A 173 6.66 -14.25 17.11
CA LYS A 173 7.08 -15.39 16.30
C LYS A 173 6.65 -15.20 14.85
N ASP A 174 5.39 -14.95 14.62
CA ASP A 174 4.80 -14.93 13.27
C ASP A 174 5.38 -13.81 12.41
N TYR A 175 5.50 -12.60 12.95
CA TYR A 175 6.14 -11.49 12.22
C TYR A 175 7.66 -11.65 12.13
N GLY A 176 8.31 -12.28 13.12
CA GLY A 176 9.71 -12.67 13.02
C GLY A 176 9.96 -13.63 11.87
N ASP A 177 9.12 -14.64 11.72
CA ASP A 177 9.19 -15.62 10.63
C ASP A 177 8.93 -14.94 9.26
N LEU A 178 7.93 -14.05 9.15
CA LEU A 178 7.67 -13.30 7.92
C LEU A 178 8.85 -12.41 7.51
N LEU A 179 9.42 -11.67 8.47
CA LEU A 179 10.58 -10.80 8.20
C LEU A 179 11.84 -11.61 7.85
N SER A 180 12.02 -12.79 8.45
CA SER A 180 13.09 -13.73 8.09
C SER A 180 12.91 -14.25 6.66
N LEU A 181 11.68 -14.61 6.29
CA LEU A 181 11.34 -15.04 4.94
C LEU A 181 11.62 -13.93 3.91
N LEU A 182 11.26 -12.69 4.23
CA LEU A 182 11.58 -11.52 3.40
C LEU A 182 13.09 -11.37 3.21
N ASN A 183 13.86 -11.49 4.30
CA ASN A 183 15.31 -11.41 4.22
C ASN A 183 15.93 -12.53 3.36
N GLU A 184 15.36 -13.72 3.41
CA GLU A 184 15.81 -14.86 2.60
C GLU A 184 15.48 -14.69 1.11
N LYS A 185 14.26 -14.27 0.80
CA LYS A 185 13.71 -14.30 -0.57
C LYS A 185 13.97 -13.05 -1.39
N LEU A 186 14.13 -11.89 -0.74
CA LEU A 186 14.41 -10.64 -1.45
C LEU A 186 15.85 -10.63 -2.00
N ASN A 187 15.98 -10.22 -3.26
CA ASN A 187 17.29 -9.99 -3.87
C ASN A 187 17.94 -8.69 -3.34
N GLU A 188 19.22 -8.51 -3.58
CA GLU A 188 19.98 -7.37 -3.05
C GLU A 188 19.46 -6.00 -3.55
N LYS A 189 18.91 -5.92 -4.77
CA LYS A 189 18.30 -4.70 -5.28
C LYS A 189 17.03 -4.33 -4.51
N ALA A 190 16.20 -5.34 -4.19
CA ALA A 190 14.99 -5.14 -3.40
C ALA A 190 15.34 -4.76 -1.95
N LYS A 191 16.33 -5.41 -1.35
CA LYS A 191 16.86 -5.07 -0.02
C LYS A 191 17.36 -3.64 0.05
N ALA A 192 18.08 -3.18 -0.98
CA ALA A 192 18.69 -1.84 -1.01
C ALA A 192 17.66 -0.70 -0.98
N GLN A 193 16.42 -0.94 -1.42
CA GLN A 193 15.35 0.07 -1.40
C GLN A 193 14.22 -0.23 -0.42
N LEU A 194 14.32 -1.32 0.35
CA LEU A 194 13.23 -1.82 1.19
C LEU A 194 12.73 -0.77 2.15
N ALA A 195 11.43 -0.52 2.09
CA ALA A 195 10.72 0.37 2.99
C ALA A 195 9.40 -0.24 3.43
N TYR A 196 9.11 -0.16 4.72
CA TYR A 196 7.87 -0.63 5.32
C TYR A 196 6.90 0.52 5.58
N GLU A 197 5.64 0.29 5.22
CA GLU A 197 4.48 1.05 5.62
C GLU A 197 3.63 0.12 6.51
N ILE A 198 3.48 0.44 7.77
CA ILE A 198 2.92 -0.48 8.76
C ILE A 198 1.64 0.10 9.32
N ILE A 199 0.52 -0.62 9.13
CA ILE A 199 -0.80 -0.16 9.51
C ILE A 199 -1.46 -1.21 10.41
N PHE A 200 -1.63 -0.86 11.68
CA PHE A 200 -2.37 -1.69 12.62
C PHE A 200 -3.86 -1.71 12.29
N LEU A 201 -4.51 -2.83 12.55
CA LEU A 201 -5.91 -3.01 12.24
C LEU A 201 -6.75 -1.87 12.81
N THR A 202 -7.52 -1.26 11.92
CA THR A 202 -8.63 -0.39 12.24
C THR A 202 -9.87 -0.89 11.53
N HIS A 203 -11.02 -0.78 12.16
CA HIS A 203 -12.24 -1.33 11.61
C HIS A 203 -13.39 -0.35 11.79
N SER A 204 -14.19 -0.11 10.75
CA SER A 204 -15.42 0.67 10.89
C SER A 204 -16.53 -0.22 11.44
N GLU A 205 -17.40 0.34 12.28
CA GLU A 205 -18.57 -0.40 12.82
C GLU A 205 -19.44 -0.96 11.68
N LYS A 206 -19.66 -0.20 10.62
CA LYS A 206 -20.42 -0.68 9.45
C LYS A 206 -19.77 -1.89 8.77
N LEU A 207 -18.44 -1.88 8.65
CA LEU A 207 -17.71 -3.02 8.10
C LEU A 207 -17.73 -4.21 9.05
N PHE A 208 -17.80 -3.96 10.36
CA PHE A 208 -17.88 -4.98 11.40
C PHE A 208 -19.14 -5.84 11.24
N ASP A 209 -20.31 -5.21 11.10
CA ASP A 209 -21.58 -5.91 10.88
C ASP A 209 -21.58 -6.70 9.56
N PHE A 210 -21.05 -6.09 8.49
CA PHE A 210 -20.91 -6.77 7.20
C PHE A 210 -20.01 -8.00 7.29
N VAL A 211 -18.84 -7.87 7.93
CA VAL A 211 -17.89 -8.99 8.09
C VAL A 211 -18.47 -10.09 8.99
N GLN A 212 -19.22 -9.72 10.03
CA GLN A 212 -19.93 -10.69 10.86
C GLN A 212 -20.91 -11.55 10.05
N GLN A 213 -21.64 -10.93 9.14
CA GLN A 213 -22.64 -11.62 8.33
C GLN A 213 -22.03 -12.45 7.20
N PHE A 214 -21.06 -11.91 6.47
CA PHE A 214 -20.56 -12.49 5.22
C PHE A 214 -19.20 -13.19 5.35
N ALA A 215 -18.44 -12.93 6.40
CA ALA A 215 -17.14 -13.54 6.66
C ALA A 215 -16.94 -13.89 8.15
N PRO A 216 -17.75 -14.81 8.72
CA PRO A 216 -17.77 -15.07 10.16
C PRO A 216 -16.42 -15.50 10.73
N LYS A 217 -15.59 -16.20 9.97
CA LYS A 217 -14.22 -16.56 10.39
C LYS A 217 -13.33 -15.32 10.55
N ALA A 218 -13.43 -14.36 9.63
CA ALA A 218 -12.71 -13.10 9.71
C ALA A 218 -13.19 -12.28 10.91
N HIS A 219 -14.51 -12.21 11.11
CA HIS A 219 -15.10 -11.55 12.26
C HIS A 219 -14.60 -12.20 13.58
N GLN A 220 -14.66 -13.51 13.67
CA GLN A 220 -14.20 -14.25 14.86
C GLN A 220 -12.70 -13.98 15.15
N MET A 221 -11.86 -13.90 14.12
CA MET A 221 -10.45 -13.57 14.29
C MET A 221 -10.26 -12.15 14.83
N MET A 222 -11.10 -11.19 14.40
CA MET A 222 -11.01 -9.80 14.83
C MET A 222 -11.56 -9.59 16.26
N VAL A 223 -12.58 -10.34 16.65
CA VAL A 223 -13.28 -10.19 17.94
C VAL A 223 -12.68 -11.04 19.05
N ASN A 224 -12.32 -12.28 18.76
CA ASN A 224 -11.72 -13.20 19.75
C ASN A 224 -10.23 -12.90 20.00
N ASN A 225 -9.80 -11.73 19.63
CA ASN A 225 -8.44 -11.30 19.83
C ASN A 225 -8.20 -11.03 21.32
N GLN A 226 -7.06 -11.46 21.82
CA GLN A 226 -6.59 -11.15 23.18
C GLN A 226 -6.49 -9.63 23.41
N PHE A 227 -6.45 -8.85 22.35
CA PHE A 227 -6.35 -7.40 22.33
C PHE A 227 -7.61 -6.86 21.65
N PRO A 228 -8.65 -6.51 22.43
CA PRO A 228 -9.90 -6.01 21.87
C PRO A 228 -9.67 -4.68 21.16
N LEU A 229 -10.44 -4.48 20.09
CA LEU A 229 -10.51 -3.17 19.45
C LEU A 229 -11.43 -2.26 20.27
N GLU A 230 -11.01 -1.02 20.47
CA GLU A 230 -11.72 0.03 21.19
C GLU A 230 -12.12 1.16 20.25
N PRO A 231 -13.16 1.94 20.58
CA PRO A 231 -13.51 3.14 19.82
C PRO A 231 -12.31 4.07 19.70
N LYS A 232 -12.02 4.51 18.49
CA LYS A 232 -10.89 5.39 18.21
C LYS A 232 -11.22 6.82 18.67
N PRO A 233 -10.41 7.43 19.55
CA PRO A 233 -10.60 8.82 19.92
C PRO A 233 -10.68 9.73 18.69
N ASN A 234 -11.64 10.66 18.67
CA ASN A 234 -11.84 11.64 17.61
C ASN A 234 -12.20 11.09 16.22
N LYS A 235 -12.65 9.83 16.13
CA LYS A 235 -13.22 9.28 14.90
C LYS A 235 -14.46 8.47 15.24
N GLU A 236 -15.62 8.97 14.83
CA GLU A 236 -16.88 8.25 15.00
C GLU A 236 -16.86 6.94 14.24
N ASN A 237 -17.43 5.91 14.86
CA ASN A 237 -17.64 4.58 14.26
C ASN A 237 -16.37 3.87 13.74
N VAL A 238 -15.21 4.12 14.38
CA VAL A 238 -13.96 3.44 14.06
C VAL A 238 -13.40 2.74 15.30
N LEU A 239 -13.18 1.45 15.19
CA LEU A 239 -12.51 0.63 16.20
C LEU A 239 -11.02 0.51 15.89
N SER A 240 -10.18 0.49 16.92
CA SER A 240 -8.73 0.30 16.80
C SER A 240 -8.15 -0.27 18.10
N TYR A 241 -6.93 -0.79 18.05
CA TYR A 241 -6.20 -1.12 19.30
C TYR A 241 -6.01 0.13 20.15
N SER A 242 -5.95 -0.07 21.48
CA SER A 242 -5.64 1.01 22.43
C SER A 242 -4.33 1.72 22.07
N PRO A 243 -4.15 3.00 22.43
CA PRO A 243 -2.89 3.71 22.22
C PRO A 243 -1.69 3.01 22.89
N GLU A 244 -1.92 2.39 24.05
CA GLU A 244 -0.89 1.69 24.82
C GLU A 244 -0.45 0.40 24.11
N ASP A 245 -1.40 -0.42 23.67
CA ASP A 245 -1.11 -1.62 22.89
C ASP A 245 -0.37 -1.26 21.60
N LYS A 246 -0.86 -0.27 20.87
CA LYS A 246 -0.16 0.20 19.65
C LYS A 246 1.27 0.62 19.93
N LYS A 247 1.51 1.36 21.00
CA LYS A 247 2.85 1.80 21.39
C LYS A 247 3.76 0.61 21.65
N THR A 248 3.28 -0.35 22.41
CA THR A 248 4.02 -1.58 22.75
C THR A 248 4.36 -2.38 21.50
N TYR A 249 3.36 -2.68 20.66
CA TYR A 249 3.59 -3.49 19.47
C TYR A 249 4.35 -2.78 18.36
N LYS A 250 4.31 -1.45 18.29
CA LYS A 250 5.22 -0.66 17.44
C LYS A 250 6.67 -0.89 17.84
N GLN A 251 6.99 -0.83 19.13
CA GLN A 251 8.36 -1.07 19.62
C GLN A 251 8.82 -2.50 19.35
N ILE A 252 7.94 -3.47 19.53
CA ILE A 252 8.22 -4.87 19.19
C ILE A 252 8.50 -5.01 17.69
N MET A 253 7.68 -4.43 16.83
CA MET A 253 7.84 -4.48 15.38
C MET A 253 9.16 -3.81 14.95
N GLU A 254 9.50 -2.66 15.50
CA GLU A 254 10.79 -2.00 15.24
C GLU A 254 11.97 -2.90 15.63
N THR A 255 11.87 -3.60 16.76
CA THR A 255 12.90 -4.54 17.21
C THR A 255 13.03 -5.72 16.26
N LEU A 256 11.91 -6.29 15.80
CA LEU A 256 11.90 -7.38 14.83
C LEU A 256 12.49 -6.95 13.49
N ILE A 257 12.11 -5.77 12.99
CA ILE A 257 12.68 -5.22 11.74
C ILE A 257 14.19 -5.02 11.86
N LYS A 258 14.67 -4.42 12.95
CA LYS A 258 16.11 -4.26 13.19
C LYS A 258 16.85 -5.59 13.25
N LYS A 259 16.22 -6.63 13.78
CA LYS A 259 16.81 -7.97 13.89
C LYS A 259 16.87 -8.71 12.55
N HIS A 260 15.78 -8.71 11.78
CA HIS A 260 15.61 -9.58 10.62
C HIS A 260 15.89 -8.89 9.29
N THR A 261 15.59 -7.59 9.18
CA THR A 261 15.79 -6.77 7.97
C THR A 261 16.43 -5.42 8.31
N PRO A 262 17.67 -5.40 8.89
CA PRO A 262 18.30 -4.20 9.44
C PRO A 262 18.58 -3.10 8.40
N TYR A 263 18.60 -3.44 7.14
CA TYR A 263 18.76 -2.53 6.00
C TYR A 263 17.47 -1.80 5.61
N ALA A 264 16.31 -2.30 6.10
CA ALA A 264 15.02 -1.73 5.76
C ALA A 264 14.75 -0.44 6.55
N ARG A 265 14.07 0.50 5.93
CA ARG A 265 13.56 1.70 6.58
C ARG A 265 12.08 1.57 6.89
N ILE A 266 11.62 2.25 7.93
CA ILE A 266 10.21 2.39 8.24
C ILE A 266 9.78 3.78 7.76
N ARG A 267 8.84 3.85 6.81
CA ARG A 267 8.28 5.13 6.35
C ARG A 267 7.31 5.68 7.38
N TYR A 268 6.38 4.84 7.81
CA TYR A 268 5.44 5.17 8.88
C TYR A 268 4.91 3.90 9.55
N MET A 269 4.38 4.09 10.75
CA MET A 269 3.74 3.03 11.53
C MET A 269 2.60 3.64 12.35
N PHE A 270 1.34 3.31 12.04
CA PHE A 270 0.17 3.83 12.75
C PHE A 270 -1.00 2.83 12.87
#